data_1c946eb288f7bc3e4e6f556fb22e8528
#
_entry.id   1c946eb288f7bc3e4e6f556fb22e8528
#
_cell.length_a   1.000
_cell.length_b   1.000
_cell.length_c   1.000
_cell.angle_alpha   90.00
_cell.angle_beta   90.00
_cell.angle_gamma   90.00
#
_symmetry.space_group_name_H-M   'P 1'
#
loop_
_entity.id
_entity.type
_entity.pdbx_description
1 polymer ?
#
loop_
_entity_poly.entity_id
_entity_poly.type
_entity_poly.pdbx_seq_one_letter_code
_entity_poly.pdbx_strand_id
1 'polypeptide(L)'
;MKKKYTYIAALAGLALAAGSANAALTSQLGILDLTANGGINPATGFAWEAGDTYRFIFATSTGTAATSTDIATYNTFVQNAANASGLGIGGVTWKALASTESVAANVNTGTTGVGGESFWLLNGTSLVADDYADLYGSATHSSVINVSETGAAPPDLGTYTSVWTGSDGAGNAKAGFELGSTNGAGNAGENTSHTGLWNYTSGAHWIERFNLDNTQVKNLYGVSEVLTVVPEPTTTALLGLGGLALILRRRK
;
A
#
# COMPACT_ATOMS: atom_id res chain seq x y z
N MET A 1 -76.50 3.71 -27.59
CA MET A 1 -75.38 2.76 -27.79
C MET A 1 -74.09 3.40 -27.24
N LYS A 2 -73.60 2.92 -26.05
CA LYS A 2 -72.34 3.40 -25.46
C LYS A 2 -71.22 2.41 -25.80
N LYS A 3 -70.25 2.85 -26.60
CA LYS A 3 -69.06 2.04 -26.92
C LYS A 3 -68.13 2.03 -25.72
N LYS A 4 -67.90 0.85 -25.10
CA LYS A 4 -66.93 0.61 -24.06
C LYS A 4 -65.56 0.39 -24.78
N TYR A 5 -64.61 1.27 -24.52
CA TYR A 5 -63.22 1.04 -24.94
C TYR A 5 -62.53 0.24 -23.84
N THR A 6 -62.18 -1.00 -24.17
CA THR A 6 -61.37 -1.86 -23.31
C THR A 6 -59.91 -1.52 -23.56
N TYR A 7 -59.23 -0.90 -22.60
CA TYR A 7 -57.79 -0.71 -22.69
C TYR A 7 -57.09 -2.02 -22.28
N ILE A 8 -56.47 -2.72 -23.21
CA ILE A 8 -55.55 -3.82 -22.95
C ILE A 8 -54.23 -3.18 -22.55
N ALA A 9 -53.92 -3.20 -21.27
CA ALA A 9 -52.60 -2.88 -20.77
C ALA A 9 -51.64 -4.03 -21.12
N ALA A 10 -50.85 -3.89 -22.17
CA ALA A 10 -49.75 -4.77 -22.45
C ALA A 10 -48.66 -4.52 -21.42
N LEU A 11 -48.61 -5.36 -20.39
CA LEU A 11 -47.47 -5.41 -19.48
C LEU A 11 -46.33 -6.10 -20.24
N ALA A 12 -45.47 -5.30 -20.89
CA ALA A 12 -44.22 -5.82 -21.42
C ALA A 12 -43.34 -6.14 -20.19
N GLY A 13 -43.33 -7.40 -19.81
CA GLY A 13 -42.38 -7.94 -18.86
C GLY A 13 -40.97 -7.83 -19.42
N LEU A 14 -40.22 -6.83 -18.99
CA LEU A 14 -38.78 -6.73 -19.22
C LEU A 14 -38.13 -7.79 -18.33
N ALA A 15 -37.99 -9.01 -18.86
CA ALA A 15 -37.12 -10.01 -18.25
C ALA A 15 -35.69 -9.47 -18.37
N LEU A 16 -35.19 -8.84 -17.30
CA LEU A 16 -33.76 -8.69 -17.13
C LEU A 16 -33.19 -10.11 -17.02
N ALA A 17 -32.64 -10.60 -18.10
CA ALA A 17 -31.70 -11.71 -18.04
C ALA A 17 -30.49 -11.19 -17.23
N ALA A 18 -30.51 -11.44 -15.92
CA ALA A 18 -29.33 -11.33 -15.08
C ALA A 18 -28.36 -12.43 -15.52
N GLY A 19 -27.74 -12.26 -16.67
CA GLY A 19 -26.48 -12.92 -16.93
C GLY A 19 -25.55 -12.46 -15.82
N SER A 20 -24.97 -13.38 -15.09
CA SER A 20 -23.84 -13.11 -14.19
C SER A 20 -22.66 -12.68 -15.06
N ALA A 21 -22.69 -11.42 -15.54
CA ALA A 21 -21.48 -10.78 -16.00
C ALA A 21 -20.60 -10.69 -14.75
N ASN A 22 -19.53 -11.47 -14.70
CA ASN A 22 -18.48 -11.22 -13.72
C ASN A 22 -18.13 -9.73 -13.86
N ALA A 23 -18.43 -8.95 -12.84
CA ALA A 23 -18.06 -7.55 -12.84
C ALA A 23 -16.53 -7.51 -13.01
N ALA A 24 -16.04 -6.67 -13.91
CA ALA A 24 -14.61 -6.44 -13.99
C ALA A 24 -14.10 -6.02 -12.60
N LEU A 25 -12.88 -6.40 -12.28
CA LEU A 25 -12.27 -6.09 -10.99
C LEU A 25 -11.38 -4.85 -11.13
N THR A 26 -11.34 -4.05 -10.08
CA THR A 26 -10.41 -2.94 -9.94
C THR A 26 -9.80 -2.94 -8.53
N SER A 27 -8.64 -2.34 -8.39
CA SER A 27 -8.00 -2.15 -7.09
C SER A 27 -8.60 -0.93 -6.37
N GLN A 28 -8.65 -0.94 -5.04
CA GLN A 28 -9.27 0.11 -4.22
C GLN A 28 -8.79 1.53 -4.57
N LEU A 29 -7.49 1.72 -4.88
CA LEU A 29 -6.94 3.01 -5.30
C LEU A 29 -6.86 3.18 -6.82
N GLY A 30 -7.23 2.14 -7.60
CA GLY A 30 -7.09 2.16 -9.06
C GLY A 30 -5.63 2.14 -9.57
N ILE A 31 -4.66 1.84 -8.70
CA ILE A 31 -3.23 1.85 -9.03
C ILE A 31 -2.72 0.46 -9.36
N LEU A 32 -3.09 -0.57 -8.56
CA LEU A 32 -2.64 -1.94 -8.81
C LEU A 32 -3.25 -2.45 -10.12
N ASP A 33 -2.38 -2.82 -11.04
CA ASP A 33 -2.75 -3.54 -12.26
C ASP A 33 -2.99 -5.03 -11.92
N LEU A 34 -4.26 -5.43 -11.88
CA LEU A 34 -4.64 -6.81 -11.55
C LEU A 34 -4.24 -7.83 -12.64
N THR A 35 -3.72 -7.38 -13.79
CA THR A 35 -3.14 -8.26 -14.81
C THR A 35 -1.65 -8.49 -14.61
N ALA A 36 -1.01 -7.68 -13.77
CA ALA A 36 0.37 -7.88 -13.37
C ALA A 36 0.57 -9.27 -12.72
N ASN A 37 1.78 -9.79 -12.73
CA ASN A 37 2.09 -11.14 -12.24
C ASN A 37 1.21 -12.24 -12.90
N GLY A 38 0.84 -12.06 -14.20
CA GLY A 38 -0.01 -12.99 -14.91
C GLY A 38 -1.47 -13.04 -14.44
N GLY A 39 -1.94 -12.03 -13.72
CA GLY A 39 -3.29 -11.95 -13.17
C GLY A 39 -3.49 -12.80 -11.90
N ILE A 40 -2.40 -13.22 -11.28
CA ILE A 40 -2.40 -14.06 -10.08
C ILE A 40 -2.11 -13.20 -8.85
N ASN A 41 -2.92 -13.36 -7.82
CA ASN A 41 -2.65 -12.84 -6.48
C ASN A 41 -1.50 -13.65 -5.85
N PRO A 42 -0.32 -13.04 -5.61
CA PRO A 42 0.84 -13.79 -5.12
C PRO A 42 0.61 -14.43 -3.75
N ALA A 43 -0.15 -13.77 -2.87
CA ALA A 43 -0.43 -14.25 -1.52
C ALA A 43 -1.28 -15.54 -1.49
N THR A 44 -2.10 -15.77 -2.53
CA THR A 44 -2.99 -16.93 -2.60
C THR A 44 -2.59 -17.95 -3.66
N GLY A 45 -1.85 -17.52 -4.69
CA GLY A 45 -1.51 -18.34 -5.86
C GLY A 45 -2.67 -18.54 -6.85
N PHE A 46 -3.80 -17.84 -6.67
CA PHE A 46 -4.99 -17.89 -7.52
C PHE A 46 -5.23 -16.58 -8.27
N ALA A 47 -6.11 -16.61 -9.28
CA ALA A 47 -6.55 -15.37 -9.93
C ALA A 47 -7.19 -14.42 -8.90
N TRP A 48 -7.03 -13.10 -9.14
CA TRP A 48 -7.63 -12.09 -8.28
C TRP A 48 -9.15 -12.23 -8.21
N GLU A 49 -9.69 -12.13 -7.00
CA GLU A 49 -11.12 -12.13 -6.72
C GLU A 49 -11.54 -10.88 -5.95
N ALA A 50 -12.83 -10.54 -6.00
CA ALA A 50 -13.37 -9.45 -5.19
C ALA A 50 -13.24 -9.78 -3.69
N GLY A 51 -12.65 -8.87 -2.94
CA GLY A 51 -12.33 -9.04 -1.52
C GLY A 51 -10.91 -9.50 -1.26
N ASP A 52 -10.15 -9.89 -2.28
CA ASP A 52 -8.71 -10.11 -2.14
C ASP A 52 -8.00 -8.87 -1.63
N THR A 53 -6.93 -9.09 -0.86
CA THR A 53 -6.22 -8.01 -0.19
C THR A 53 -4.77 -7.89 -0.68
N TYR A 54 -4.25 -6.67 -0.61
CA TYR A 54 -2.88 -6.33 -0.97
C TYR A 54 -2.43 -5.08 -0.20
N ARG A 55 -1.14 -4.74 -0.28
CA ARG A 55 -0.56 -3.51 0.25
C ARG A 55 0.35 -2.84 -0.75
N PHE A 56 0.52 -1.54 -0.61
CA PHE A 56 1.58 -0.82 -1.27
C PHE A 56 2.72 -0.49 -0.32
N ILE A 57 3.93 -0.41 -0.88
CA ILE A 57 5.13 0.07 -0.21
C ILE A 57 5.86 1.07 -1.11
N PHE A 58 6.40 2.15 -0.53
CA PHE A 58 7.23 3.12 -1.21
C PHE A 58 8.36 3.61 -0.32
N ALA A 59 9.40 4.21 -0.90
CA ALA A 59 10.40 4.99 -0.17
C ALA A 59 10.11 6.48 -0.39
N THR A 60 10.08 7.30 0.67
CA THR A 60 9.70 8.71 0.57
C THR A 60 10.62 9.52 -0.35
N SER A 61 10.06 10.49 -1.10
CA SER A 61 10.84 11.41 -1.95
C SER A 61 11.61 12.47 -1.17
N THR A 62 11.30 12.63 0.11
CA THR A 62 11.99 13.51 1.04
C THR A 62 12.49 12.73 2.24
N GLY A 63 13.38 13.29 3.03
CA GLY A 63 13.96 12.64 4.19
C GLY A 63 13.65 13.36 5.49
N THR A 64 13.90 12.64 6.59
CA THR A 64 13.83 13.15 7.96
C THR A 64 15.01 12.61 8.78
N ALA A 65 15.31 13.24 9.92
CA ALA A 65 16.24 12.68 10.90
C ALA A 65 15.57 11.57 11.72
N ALA A 66 16.38 10.68 12.28
CA ALA A 66 15.93 9.55 13.10
C ALA A 66 16.01 9.84 14.60
N THR A 67 15.75 11.05 15.04
CA THR A 67 16.00 11.51 16.42
C THR A 67 14.82 11.34 17.38
N SER A 68 13.61 11.06 16.87
CA SER A 68 12.42 10.87 17.69
C SER A 68 12.32 9.45 18.21
N THR A 69 11.96 9.29 19.50
CA THR A 69 11.62 8.00 20.12
C THR A 69 10.13 7.64 19.90
N ASP A 70 9.34 8.56 19.37
CA ASP A 70 7.91 8.36 19.11
C ASP A 70 7.67 7.95 17.64
N ILE A 71 7.17 6.73 17.46
CA ILE A 71 6.83 6.19 16.14
C ILE A 71 5.76 7.02 15.40
N ALA A 72 4.90 7.75 16.13
CA ALA A 72 3.89 8.61 15.53
C ALA A 72 4.50 9.76 14.72
N THR A 73 5.70 10.23 15.08
CA THR A 73 6.46 11.21 14.30
C THR A 73 6.72 10.72 12.88
N TYR A 74 7.19 9.48 12.75
CA TYR A 74 7.53 8.88 11.46
C TYR A 74 6.28 8.48 10.67
N ASN A 75 5.24 7.98 11.36
CA ASN A 75 3.94 7.72 10.74
C ASN A 75 3.34 9.00 10.14
N THR A 76 3.40 10.11 10.89
CA THR A 76 2.93 11.42 10.41
C THR A 76 3.73 11.89 9.21
N PHE A 77 5.07 11.71 9.22
CA PHE A 77 5.92 12.08 8.11
C PHE A 77 5.54 11.33 6.81
N VAL A 78 5.39 10.00 6.90
CA VAL A 78 5.00 9.15 5.77
C VAL A 78 3.58 9.48 5.29
N GLN A 79 2.63 9.68 6.21
CA GLN A 79 1.25 10.06 5.85
C GLN A 79 1.21 11.42 5.14
N ASN A 80 2.01 12.39 5.58
CA ASN A 80 2.09 13.70 4.93
C ASN A 80 2.69 13.59 3.53
N ALA A 81 3.70 12.75 3.32
CA ALA A 81 4.23 12.46 2.00
C ALA A 81 3.14 11.86 1.08
N ALA A 82 2.39 10.87 1.57
CA ALA A 82 1.26 10.29 0.84
C ALA A 82 0.15 11.31 0.54
N ASN A 83 -0.17 12.20 1.48
CA ASN A 83 -1.17 13.26 1.28
C ASN A 83 -0.76 14.29 0.23
N ALA A 84 0.55 14.56 0.13
CA ALA A 84 1.11 15.48 -0.87
C ALA A 84 1.31 14.85 -2.24
N SER A 85 1.09 13.53 -2.36
CA SER A 85 1.26 12.77 -3.59
C SER A 85 0.25 13.18 -4.66
N GLY A 86 0.71 13.31 -5.90
CA GLY A 86 -0.15 13.48 -7.08
C GLY A 86 -0.88 12.18 -7.51
N LEU A 87 -0.56 11.04 -6.89
CA LEU A 87 -1.13 9.73 -7.24
C LEU A 87 -2.48 9.44 -6.56
N GLY A 88 -3.00 10.36 -5.73
CA GLY A 88 -4.29 10.18 -5.05
C GLY A 88 -4.27 9.16 -3.90
N ILE A 89 -3.10 8.85 -3.35
CA ILE A 89 -2.90 7.83 -2.30
C ILE A 89 -3.15 8.34 -0.87
N GLY A 90 -3.39 9.65 -0.68
CA GLY A 90 -3.62 10.25 0.65
C GLY A 90 -4.93 9.83 1.32
N GLY A 91 -5.85 9.19 0.59
CA GLY A 91 -7.15 8.76 1.11
C GLY A 91 -7.12 7.51 1.98
N VAL A 92 -5.96 6.87 2.15
CA VAL A 92 -5.75 5.67 2.97
C VAL A 92 -4.66 5.91 4.01
N THR A 93 -4.61 5.06 5.04
CA THR A 93 -3.63 5.18 6.12
C THR A 93 -2.28 4.62 5.69
N TRP A 94 -1.23 5.40 5.95
CA TRP A 94 0.15 5.01 5.73
C TRP A 94 0.94 5.03 7.03
N LYS A 95 1.78 4.03 7.22
CA LYS A 95 2.66 3.92 8.38
C LYS A 95 4.10 3.72 7.97
N ALA A 96 5.01 4.27 8.77
CA ALA A 96 6.43 4.06 8.57
C ALA A 96 6.82 2.60 8.88
N LEU A 97 7.53 1.93 7.96
CA LEU A 97 8.16 0.65 8.25
C LEU A 97 9.48 0.94 8.98
N ALA A 98 9.33 1.24 10.26
CA ALA A 98 10.44 1.64 11.12
C ALA A 98 10.16 1.26 12.58
N SER A 99 11.23 1.03 13.33
CA SER A 99 11.17 0.69 14.76
C SER A 99 11.72 1.81 15.63
N THR A 100 11.03 2.06 16.72
CA THR A 100 11.54 2.76 17.91
C THR A 100 11.75 1.74 19.04
N GLU A 101 12.30 2.14 20.17
CA GLU A 101 12.50 1.25 21.33
C GLU A 101 11.17 0.58 21.77
N SER A 102 10.06 1.30 21.69
CA SER A 102 8.76 0.85 22.18
C SER A 102 7.89 0.14 21.13
N VAL A 103 8.18 0.32 19.83
CA VAL A 103 7.33 -0.19 18.73
C VAL A 103 8.19 -0.73 17.60
N ALA A 104 8.05 -2.02 17.32
CA ALA A 104 8.70 -2.68 16.18
C ALA A 104 8.02 -2.30 14.84
N ALA A 105 8.78 -2.33 13.75
CA ALA A 105 8.28 -1.98 12.41
C ALA A 105 7.14 -2.89 11.95
N ASN A 106 7.28 -4.21 12.15
CA ASN A 106 6.25 -5.19 11.82
C ASN A 106 4.95 -4.99 12.64
N VAL A 107 5.07 -4.59 13.91
CA VAL A 107 3.91 -4.24 14.77
C VAL A 107 3.28 -2.92 14.32
N ASN A 108 4.09 -1.89 14.04
CA ASN A 108 3.60 -0.60 13.57
C ASN A 108 2.79 -0.71 12.29
N THR A 109 3.27 -1.47 11.34
CA THR A 109 2.63 -1.65 10.02
C THR A 109 1.56 -2.75 10.01
N GLY A 110 1.45 -3.55 11.08
CA GLY A 110 0.51 -4.68 11.16
C GLY A 110 0.90 -5.83 10.22
N THR A 111 2.21 -6.07 10.06
CA THR A 111 2.77 -7.08 9.16
C THR A 111 3.48 -8.19 9.95
N THR A 112 2.91 -8.56 11.10
CA THR A 112 3.44 -9.62 11.98
C THR A 112 2.97 -11.00 11.53
N GLY A 113 3.81 -12.01 11.73
CA GLY A 113 3.48 -13.41 11.47
C GLY A 113 3.95 -13.89 10.10
N VAL A 114 3.29 -14.93 9.60
CA VAL A 114 3.53 -15.55 8.28
C VAL A 114 2.25 -15.46 7.44
N GLY A 115 2.38 -15.37 6.13
CA GLY A 115 1.26 -15.10 5.23
C GLY A 115 0.89 -13.61 5.23
N GLY A 116 -0.36 -13.27 5.00
CA GLY A 116 -0.84 -11.91 4.88
C GLY A 116 -0.94 -11.44 3.44
N GLU A 117 -0.86 -10.12 3.23
CA GLU A 117 -1.03 -9.51 1.91
C GLU A 117 0.28 -9.44 1.14
N SER A 118 0.18 -9.48 -0.20
CA SER A 118 1.29 -9.15 -1.09
C SER A 118 1.60 -7.65 -1.08
N PHE A 119 2.88 -7.30 -1.33
CA PHE A 119 3.37 -5.93 -1.36
C PHE A 119 3.74 -5.51 -2.78
N TRP A 120 3.22 -4.36 -3.19
CA TRP A 120 3.42 -3.81 -4.52
C TRP A 120 4.00 -2.41 -4.46
N LEU A 121 4.75 -2.01 -5.48
CA LEU A 121 5.18 -0.62 -5.65
C LEU A 121 4.03 0.23 -6.19
N LEU A 122 4.12 1.54 -5.97
CA LEU A 122 3.14 2.52 -6.46
C LEU A 122 3.10 2.68 -7.99
N ASN A 123 3.96 2.00 -8.74
CA ASN A 123 3.81 1.87 -10.19
C ASN A 123 2.71 0.86 -10.59
N GLY A 124 2.16 0.12 -9.63
CA GLY A 124 1.05 -0.81 -9.80
C GLY A 124 1.38 -2.13 -10.47
N THR A 125 2.63 -2.36 -10.91
CA THR A 125 3.02 -3.54 -11.68
C THR A 125 4.16 -4.34 -11.06
N SER A 126 4.95 -3.72 -10.18
CA SER A 126 6.12 -4.36 -9.57
C SER A 126 5.77 -4.94 -8.21
N LEU A 127 5.79 -6.26 -8.14
CA LEU A 127 5.67 -7.02 -6.90
C LEU A 127 6.98 -6.89 -6.10
N VAL A 128 6.87 -6.66 -4.79
CA VAL A 128 8.02 -6.64 -3.86
C VAL A 128 8.11 -7.95 -3.11
N ALA A 129 7.01 -8.37 -2.47
CA ALA A 129 6.94 -9.59 -1.67
C ALA A 129 5.57 -10.24 -1.80
N ASP A 130 5.53 -11.57 -1.75
CA ASP A 130 4.29 -12.34 -1.88
C ASP A 130 3.44 -12.25 -0.61
N ASP A 131 4.08 -12.18 0.56
CA ASP A 131 3.47 -12.11 1.88
C ASP A 131 4.44 -11.51 2.93
N TYR A 132 4.09 -11.59 4.21
CA TYR A 132 4.93 -11.08 5.32
C TYR A 132 6.18 -11.92 5.55
N ALA A 133 6.13 -13.23 5.34
CA ALA A 133 7.29 -14.09 5.48
C ALA A 133 8.32 -13.81 4.37
N ASP A 134 7.86 -13.53 3.15
CA ASP A 134 8.70 -13.12 2.04
C ASP A 134 9.26 -11.70 2.26
N LEU A 135 8.44 -10.77 2.78
CA LEU A 135 8.89 -9.41 3.08
C LEU A 135 10.06 -9.39 4.06
N TYR A 136 9.97 -10.12 5.19
CA TYR A 136 10.99 -10.11 6.25
C TYR A 136 11.94 -11.31 6.23
N GLY A 137 11.73 -12.22 5.30
CA GLY A 137 12.54 -13.44 5.20
C GLY A 137 13.94 -13.18 4.65
N SER A 138 14.74 -14.24 4.60
CA SER A 138 16.03 -14.25 3.91
C SER A 138 15.87 -14.36 2.40
N ALA A 139 14.66 -14.44 1.89
CA ALA A 139 14.36 -14.49 0.47
C ALA A 139 14.77 -13.19 -0.23
N THR A 140 14.93 -13.27 -1.52
CA THR A 140 15.20 -12.09 -2.35
C THR A 140 13.87 -11.49 -2.79
N HIS A 141 13.63 -10.22 -2.47
CA HIS A 141 12.46 -9.51 -2.98
C HIS A 141 12.38 -9.60 -4.51
N SER A 142 11.17 -9.69 -5.03
CA SER A 142 10.92 -9.71 -6.47
C SER A 142 11.31 -8.38 -7.14
N SER A 143 11.22 -7.26 -6.40
CA SER A 143 11.66 -5.94 -6.85
C SER A 143 12.29 -5.14 -5.72
N VAL A 144 13.21 -4.22 -6.07
CA VAL A 144 13.72 -3.19 -5.14
C VAL A 144 12.62 -2.16 -4.84
N ILE A 145 12.66 -1.52 -3.65
CA ILE A 145 11.65 -0.52 -3.26
C ILE A 145 12.07 0.87 -3.77
N ASN A 146 12.11 1.03 -5.08
CA ASN A 146 12.67 2.19 -5.79
C ASN A 146 11.62 3.14 -6.38
N VAL A 147 10.40 3.10 -5.89
CA VAL A 147 9.33 4.04 -6.26
C VAL A 147 8.94 4.85 -5.03
N SER A 148 8.85 6.16 -5.18
CA SER A 148 8.39 7.07 -4.13
C SER A 148 6.89 7.36 -4.24
N GLU A 149 6.35 8.09 -3.27
CA GLU A 149 4.95 8.56 -3.30
C GLU A 149 4.64 9.47 -4.49
N THR A 150 5.66 9.97 -5.19
CA THR A 150 5.48 10.76 -6.42
C THR A 150 5.43 9.91 -7.68
N GLY A 151 5.64 8.59 -7.58
CA GLY A 151 5.79 7.68 -8.71
C GLY A 151 7.19 7.68 -9.35
N ALA A 152 8.08 8.57 -8.92
CA ALA A 152 9.47 8.63 -9.36
C ALA A 152 10.38 7.81 -8.44
N ALA A 153 11.64 7.60 -8.87
CA ALA A 153 12.64 7.03 -7.97
C ALA A 153 12.90 7.94 -6.77
N PRO A 154 13.04 7.38 -5.54
CA PRO A 154 13.43 8.17 -4.38
C PRO A 154 14.83 8.74 -4.58
N PRO A 155 15.11 9.96 -4.09
CA PRO A 155 16.43 10.56 -4.18
C PRO A 155 17.43 9.83 -3.26
N ASP A 156 18.69 9.78 -3.66
CA ASP A 156 19.77 9.44 -2.76
C ASP A 156 20.10 10.67 -1.88
N LEU A 157 19.75 10.60 -0.60
CA LEU A 157 19.98 11.66 0.37
C LEU A 157 21.35 11.54 1.06
N GLY A 158 22.39 11.26 0.30
CA GLY A 158 23.77 11.18 0.77
C GLY A 158 24.25 9.74 0.92
N THR A 159 24.91 9.37 2.00
CA THR A 159 25.56 8.06 2.15
C THR A 159 24.68 6.89 1.70
N TYR A 160 24.93 6.37 0.52
CA TYR A 160 24.18 5.29 -0.11
C TYR A 160 22.65 5.58 -0.23
N THR A 161 21.93 4.67 -0.85
CA THR A 161 20.44 4.69 -0.95
C THR A 161 19.76 4.34 0.38
N SER A 162 20.22 4.94 1.48
CA SER A 162 19.85 4.58 2.85
C SER A 162 18.45 5.06 3.21
N VAL A 163 17.73 4.19 3.94
CA VAL A 163 16.39 4.43 4.50
C VAL A 163 16.43 4.16 5.99
N TRP A 164 15.89 5.04 6.79
CA TRP A 164 15.76 4.81 8.23
C TRP A 164 14.77 3.67 8.50
N THR A 165 15.21 2.68 9.27
CA THR A 165 14.38 1.55 9.69
C THR A 165 14.43 1.29 11.19
N GLY A 166 15.59 1.44 11.83
CA GLY A 166 15.77 1.09 13.24
C GLY A 166 15.48 -0.38 13.54
N SER A 167 15.46 -1.24 12.51
CA SER A 167 14.94 -2.59 12.59
C SER A 167 16.00 -3.62 12.26
N ASP A 168 15.80 -4.83 12.75
CA ASP A 168 16.49 -6.04 12.31
C ASP A 168 15.83 -6.60 11.02
N GLY A 169 16.39 -7.67 10.45
CA GLY A 169 15.91 -8.31 9.24
C GLY A 169 14.50 -8.91 9.34
N ALA A 170 14.00 -9.13 10.55
CA ALA A 170 12.65 -9.63 10.81
C ALA A 170 11.62 -8.51 11.09
N GLY A 171 12.04 -7.24 10.97
CA GLY A 171 11.18 -6.09 11.26
C GLY A 171 10.96 -5.81 12.73
N ASN A 172 11.74 -6.46 13.64
CA ASN A 172 11.75 -6.13 15.07
C ASN A 172 12.63 -4.91 15.32
N ALA A 173 12.46 -4.29 16.49
CA ALA A 173 13.35 -3.22 16.94
C ALA A 173 14.80 -3.74 17.08
N LYS A 174 15.76 -3.06 16.46
CA LYS A 174 17.17 -3.39 16.54
C LYS A 174 17.76 -2.79 17.81
N ALA A 175 17.91 -3.62 18.88
CA ALA A 175 18.30 -3.19 20.22
C ALA A 175 19.54 -2.27 20.20
N GLY A 176 19.38 -1.06 20.70
CA GLY A 176 20.39 0.00 20.74
C GLY A 176 20.61 0.77 19.44
N PHE A 177 19.85 0.47 18.37
CA PHE A 177 19.94 1.13 17.05
C PHE A 177 18.57 1.51 16.49
N GLU A 178 17.55 1.51 17.32
CA GLU A 178 16.20 1.97 16.96
C GLU A 178 16.22 3.45 16.59
N LEU A 179 15.17 3.91 15.94
CA LEU A 179 14.99 5.34 15.71
C LEU A 179 14.82 6.05 17.06
N GLY A 180 15.51 7.17 17.23
CA GLY A 180 15.57 7.90 18.51
C GLY A 180 16.55 7.31 19.53
N SER A 181 17.31 6.27 19.18
CA SER A 181 18.33 5.72 20.08
C SER A 181 19.35 6.78 20.51
N THR A 182 19.68 6.78 21.79
CA THR A 182 20.76 7.62 22.37
C THR A 182 22.03 6.78 22.62
N ASN A 183 22.08 5.56 22.15
CA ASN A 183 23.18 4.65 22.31
C ASN A 183 24.33 5.05 21.39
N GLY A 184 25.42 5.58 21.96
CA GLY A 184 26.60 6.02 21.23
C GLY A 184 27.46 4.88 20.67
N ALA A 185 26.86 3.82 20.14
CA ALA A 185 27.56 2.68 19.53
C ALA A 185 28.19 2.98 18.16
N GLY A 186 28.04 4.22 17.69
CA GLY A 186 28.74 4.76 16.50
C GLY A 186 30.12 5.33 16.82
N ASN A 187 30.68 6.10 15.91
CA ASN A 187 31.94 6.79 16.11
C ASN A 187 31.81 7.81 17.26
N ALA A 188 32.61 7.62 18.33
CA ALA A 188 32.92 8.62 19.36
C ALA A 188 31.74 9.52 19.84
N GLY A 189 30.67 8.92 20.36
CA GLY A 189 29.59 9.65 21.04
C GLY A 189 28.43 10.10 20.15
N GLU A 190 28.37 9.66 18.90
CA GLU A 190 27.24 9.89 18.03
C GLU A 190 26.11 8.90 18.32
N ASN A 191 24.91 9.40 18.46
CA ASN A 191 23.72 8.57 18.52
C ASN A 191 23.44 7.99 17.14
N THR A 192 23.35 6.67 17.04
CA THR A 192 23.17 6.02 15.73
C THR A 192 21.87 5.23 15.68
N SER A 193 21.26 5.22 14.50
CA SER A 193 20.11 4.37 14.19
C SER A 193 20.39 3.50 12.96
N HIS A 194 19.70 2.39 12.88
CA HIS A 194 19.87 1.39 11.82
C HIS A 194 19.16 1.82 10.54
N THR A 195 19.76 1.46 9.40
CA THR A 195 19.20 1.74 8.06
C THR A 195 19.13 0.48 7.22
N GLY A 196 18.18 0.46 6.29
CA GLY A 196 18.17 -0.38 5.11
C GLY A 196 18.62 0.38 3.86
N LEU A 197 18.54 -0.28 2.71
CA LEU A 197 18.85 0.25 1.38
C LEU A 197 17.69 0.00 0.42
N TRP A 198 17.06 1.05 -0.11
CA TRP A 198 15.89 0.90 -0.98
C TRP A 198 16.20 0.28 -2.36
N ASN A 199 17.47 0.21 -2.76
CA ASN A 199 17.90 -0.39 -4.04
C ASN A 199 18.43 -1.83 -3.90
N TYR A 200 18.14 -2.50 -2.78
CA TYR A 200 18.56 -3.90 -2.55
C TYR A 200 17.36 -4.83 -2.44
N THR A 201 17.50 -6.01 -3.06
CA THR A 201 16.51 -7.09 -2.97
C THR A 201 17.01 -8.26 -2.13
N SER A 202 18.34 -8.46 -2.00
CA SER A 202 18.91 -9.67 -1.41
C SER A 202 19.08 -9.57 0.10
N GLY A 203 18.64 -10.60 0.80
CA GLY A 203 18.79 -10.72 2.25
C GLY A 203 18.11 -9.57 3.00
N ALA A 204 18.54 -9.35 4.23
CA ALA A 204 17.97 -8.27 5.07
C ALA A 204 18.46 -6.86 4.69
N HIS A 205 19.27 -6.68 3.65
CA HIS A 205 19.92 -5.39 3.36
C HIS A 205 18.93 -4.26 3.05
N TRP A 206 17.73 -4.57 2.60
CA TRP A 206 16.70 -3.59 2.36
C TRP A 206 16.17 -2.95 3.66
N ILE A 207 16.28 -3.64 4.81
CA ILE A 207 15.79 -3.19 6.13
C ILE A 207 16.89 -3.10 7.18
N GLU A 208 17.96 -3.92 7.06
CA GLU A 208 19.04 -4.05 8.03
C GLU A 208 20.39 -3.99 7.33
N ARG A 209 21.07 -2.82 7.37
CA ARG A 209 22.36 -2.68 6.67
C ARG A 209 23.43 -1.92 7.43
N PHE A 210 23.20 -0.65 7.76
CA PHE A 210 24.21 0.24 8.35
C PHE A 210 23.69 0.94 9.59
N ASN A 211 24.61 1.32 10.48
CA ASN A 211 24.34 2.28 11.54
C ASN A 211 24.84 3.65 11.09
N LEU A 212 23.98 4.64 11.07
CA LEU A 212 24.31 6.01 10.72
C LEU A 212 23.93 6.95 11.85
N ASP A 213 24.63 8.10 11.94
CA ASP A 213 24.25 9.17 12.85
C ASP A 213 22.79 9.55 12.60
N ASN A 214 21.97 9.48 13.65
CA ASN A 214 20.52 9.64 13.59
C ASN A 214 20.09 11.08 13.31
N THR A 215 21.02 12.05 13.32
CA THR A 215 20.77 13.43 12.88
C THR A 215 20.83 13.59 11.37
N GLN A 216 21.36 12.61 10.64
CA GLN A 216 21.36 12.64 9.19
C GLN A 216 19.94 12.55 8.64
N VAL A 217 19.73 13.17 7.49
CA VAL A 217 18.44 13.13 6.78
C VAL A 217 18.42 11.96 5.79
N LYS A 218 17.50 11.00 5.98
CA LYS A 218 17.30 9.86 5.10
C LYS A 218 15.82 9.64 4.82
N ASN A 219 15.53 8.90 3.73
CA ASN A 219 14.18 8.48 3.39
C ASN A 219 13.57 7.58 4.47
N LEU A 220 12.27 7.36 4.41
CA LEU A 220 11.53 6.33 5.16
C LEU A 220 10.76 5.44 4.18
N TYR A 221 10.54 4.18 4.56
CA TYR A 221 9.53 3.37 3.87
C TYR A 221 8.15 3.68 4.41
N GLY A 222 7.19 3.85 3.50
CA GLY A 222 5.76 3.92 3.81
C GLY A 222 5.05 2.66 3.37
N VAL A 223 4.27 2.07 4.27
CA VAL A 223 3.40 0.91 4.00
C VAL A 223 1.95 1.33 4.17
N SER A 224 1.09 0.99 3.20
CA SER A 224 -0.34 1.25 3.28
C SER A 224 -1.01 0.37 4.33
N GLU A 225 -2.19 0.77 4.80
CA GLU A 225 -3.14 -0.19 5.37
C GLU A 225 -3.48 -1.28 4.35
N VAL A 226 -4.23 -2.28 4.80
CA VAL A 226 -4.75 -3.34 3.91
C VAL A 226 -5.73 -2.74 2.91
N LEU A 227 -5.49 -2.95 1.63
CA LEU A 227 -6.32 -2.52 0.52
C LEU A 227 -7.03 -3.72 -0.09
N THR A 228 -8.17 -3.48 -0.75
CA THR A 228 -8.99 -4.56 -1.30
C THR A 228 -9.20 -4.43 -2.80
N VAL A 229 -9.37 -5.57 -3.46
CA VAL A 229 -9.88 -5.67 -4.82
C VAL A 229 -11.40 -5.57 -4.76
N VAL A 230 -11.98 -4.69 -5.56
CA VAL A 230 -13.41 -4.42 -5.59
C VAL A 230 -13.99 -4.65 -6.99
N PRO A 231 -15.27 -5.03 -7.12
CA PRO A 231 -15.92 -5.02 -8.41
C PRO A 231 -15.96 -3.60 -9.00
N GLU A 232 -15.69 -3.45 -10.29
CA GLU A 232 -15.92 -2.18 -10.95
C GLU A 232 -17.40 -1.79 -10.86
N PRO A 233 -17.71 -0.51 -10.59
CA PRO A 233 -19.08 -0.05 -10.62
C PRO A 233 -19.65 -0.25 -12.04
N THR A 234 -20.53 -1.23 -12.19
CA THR A 234 -21.10 -1.56 -13.49
C THR A 234 -21.88 -0.37 -14.03
N THR A 235 -21.53 0.09 -15.23
CA THR A 235 -22.25 1.14 -15.97
C THR A 235 -23.75 0.83 -16.11
N THR A 236 -24.12 -0.45 -16.03
CA THR A 236 -25.51 -0.92 -16.04
C THR A 236 -26.29 -0.50 -14.79
N ALA A 237 -25.65 -0.48 -13.61
CA ALA A 237 -26.30 0.02 -12.39
C ALA A 237 -26.53 1.54 -12.47
N LEU A 238 -25.58 2.29 -13.02
CA LEU A 238 -25.71 3.74 -13.24
C LEU A 238 -26.77 4.07 -14.30
N LEU A 239 -26.82 3.31 -15.40
CA LEU A 239 -27.85 3.43 -16.44
C LEU A 239 -29.24 3.07 -15.91
N GLY A 240 -29.33 2.03 -15.07
CA GLY A 240 -30.57 1.64 -14.39
C GLY A 240 -31.11 2.75 -13.46
N LEU A 241 -30.25 3.33 -12.64
CA LEU A 241 -30.61 4.46 -11.77
C LEU A 241 -30.94 5.73 -12.57
N GLY A 242 -30.19 6.04 -13.62
CA GLY A 242 -30.46 7.16 -14.52
C GLY A 242 -31.79 6.99 -15.28
N GLY A 243 -32.09 5.78 -15.75
CA GLY A 243 -33.35 5.43 -16.39
C GLY A 243 -34.55 5.55 -15.44
N LEU A 244 -34.40 5.08 -14.20
CA LEU A 244 -35.41 5.21 -13.15
C LEU A 244 -35.70 6.68 -12.80
N ALA A 245 -34.66 7.49 -12.68
CA ALA A 245 -34.78 8.93 -12.41
C ALA A 245 -35.52 9.67 -13.54
N LEU A 246 -35.27 9.31 -14.81
CA LEU A 246 -35.96 9.87 -15.95
C LEU A 246 -37.45 9.46 -15.99
N ILE A 247 -37.77 8.21 -15.63
CA ILE A 247 -39.17 7.73 -15.55
C ILE A 247 -39.92 8.46 -14.43
N LEU A 248 -39.29 8.63 -13.27
CA LEU A 248 -39.88 9.35 -12.13
C LEU A 248 -40.09 10.84 -12.42
N ARG A 249 -39.20 11.49 -13.18
CA ARG A 249 -39.33 12.89 -13.62
C ARG A 249 -40.49 13.10 -14.61
N ARG A 250 -40.82 12.10 -15.40
CA ARG A 250 -41.92 12.18 -16.40
C ARG A 250 -43.32 12.02 -15.80
N ARG A 251 -43.42 11.62 -14.54
CA ARG A 251 -44.72 11.44 -13.82
C ARG A 251 -45.17 12.66 -13.02
N LYS A 252 -44.44 13.77 -13.11
CA LYS A 252 -44.87 15.10 -12.64
C LYS A 252 -45.26 15.96 -13.84
#